data_f9617baceb03195a94aa4c433d0b6c6c
#
_entry.id   f9617baceb03195a94aa4c433d0b6c6c
#
_cell.length_a   1.000
_cell.length_b   1.000
_cell.length_c   1.000
_cell.angle_alpha   90.00
_cell.angle_beta   90.00
_cell.angle_gamma   90.00
#
_symmetry.space_group_name_H-M   'P 1'
#
loop_
_entity.id
_entity.type
_entity.pdbx_description
1 polymer ?
#
loop_
_entity_poly.entity_id
_entity_poly.type
_entity_poly.pdbx_seq_one_letter_code
_entity_poly.pdbx_strand_id
1 'polypeptide(L)'
;MNNSLVVVILASGVAYGTPLLYASLGELLAERSGVLNLGVEGMMLVGAVMGFWAVQRVHVGSSALILAIALLVAAVAGLAMSAIHAFLVITLRASQIVSGLALTIFAGAVGLSSYLGNDLNLADQPARHAFHAVFPASVCAYR
;
A
#
# COMPACT_ATOMS: atom_id res chain seq x y z
N MET A 1 5.53 30.52 -15.48
CA MET A 1 5.30 29.19 -14.82
C MET A 1 5.81 28.15 -15.80
N ASN A 2 6.88 27.46 -15.46
CA ASN A 2 7.51 26.53 -16.40
C ASN A 2 6.59 25.33 -16.62
N ASN A 3 6.32 24.97 -17.87
CA ASN A 3 5.50 23.80 -18.23
C ASN A 3 5.94 22.52 -17.51
N SER A 4 7.22 22.39 -17.18
CA SER A 4 7.80 21.30 -16.40
C SER A 4 7.22 21.19 -14.98
N LEU A 5 6.96 22.31 -14.31
CA LEU A 5 6.43 22.32 -12.94
C LEU A 5 4.95 21.84 -12.91
N VAL A 6 4.16 22.27 -13.88
CA VAL A 6 2.77 21.82 -14.03
C VAL A 6 2.71 20.32 -14.29
N VAL A 7 3.55 19.82 -15.18
CA VAL A 7 3.60 18.37 -15.50
C VAL A 7 4.01 17.55 -14.27
N VAL A 8 5.01 18.02 -13.50
CA VAL A 8 5.42 17.33 -12.25
C VAL A 8 4.29 17.31 -11.23
N ILE A 9 3.58 18.43 -11.03
CA ILE A 9 2.45 18.48 -10.09
C ILE A 9 1.34 17.52 -10.53
N LEU A 10 0.97 17.52 -11.81
CA LEU A 10 -0.08 16.64 -12.33
C LEU A 10 0.33 15.17 -12.22
N ALA A 11 1.56 14.82 -12.61
CA ALA A 11 2.06 13.45 -12.50
C ALA A 11 2.08 12.95 -11.06
N SER A 12 2.55 13.79 -10.13
CA SER A 12 2.54 13.47 -8.70
C SER A 12 1.11 13.35 -8.16
N GLY A 13 0.21 14.23 -8.59
CA GLY A 13 -1.22 14.17 -8.23
C GLY A 13 -1.87 12.85 -8.64
N VAL A 14 -1.59 12.36 -9.85
CA VAL A 14 -2.08 11.06 -10.32
C VAL A 14 -1.44 9.93 -9.53
N ALA A 15 -0.12 9.96 -9.33
CA ALA A 15 0.61 8.89 -8.65
C ALA A 15 0.16 8.70 -7.18
N TYR A 16 0.02 9.80 -6.44
CA TYR A 16 -0.43 9.75 -5.04
C TYR A 16 -1.94 9.68 -4.88
N GLY A 17 -2.71 10.20 -5.84
CA GLY A 17 -4.16 10.17 -5.83
C GLY A 17 -4.74 8.78 -6.14
N THR A 18 -4.06 7.99 -6.98
CA THR A 18 -4.55 6.67 -7.37
C THR A 18 -4.78 5.72 -6.20
N PRO A 19 -3.82 5.48 -5.27
CA PRO A 19 -4.06 4.64 -4.11
C PRO A 19 -5.19 5.16 -3.21
N LEU A 20 -5.30 6.48 -3.05
CA LEU A 20 -6.36 7.10 -2.26
C LEU A 20 -7.74 6.87 -2.88
N LEU A 21 -7.87 6.92 -4.21
CA LEU A 21 -9.11 6.62 -4.91
C LEU A 21 -9.56 5.16 -4.68
N TYR A 22 -8.63 4.20 -4.80
CA TYR A 22 -8.96 2.80 -4.52
C TYR A 22 -9.35 2.56 -3.07
N ALA A 23 -8.65 3.19 -2.13
CA ALA A 23 -8.97 3.12 -0.71
C ALA A 23 -10.37 3.71 -0.43
N SER A 24 -10.68 4.88 -0.98
CA SER A 24 -11.99 5.54 -0.83
C SER A 24 -13.13 4.71 -1.43
N LEU A 25 -12.91 4.05 -2.56
CA LEU A 25 -13.90 3.14 -3.15
C LEU A 25 -14.14 1.92 -2.27
N GLY A 26 -13.09 1.35 -1.69
CA GLY A 26 -13.20 0.24 -0.73
C GLY A 26 -13.96 0.65 0.51
N GLU A 27 -13.67 1.83 1.07
CA GLU A 27 -14.36 2.38 2.24
C GLU A 27 -15.84 2.65 1.95
N LEU A 28 -16.16 3.24 0.80
CA LEU A 28 -17.55 3.47 0.38
C LEU A 28 -18.37 2.17 0.32
N LEU A 29 -17.76 1.06 -0.13
CA LEU A 29 -18.41 -0.25 -0.15
C LEU A 29 -18.60 -0.80 1.27
N ALA A 30 -17.62 -0.62 2.15
CA ALA A 30 -17.72 -1.02 3.55
C ALA A 30 -18.81 -0.24 4.29
N GLU A 31 -18.85 1.08 4.14
CA GLU A 31 -19.88 1.95 4.73
C GLU A 31 -21.29 1.59 4.25
N ARG A 32 -21.46 1.26 2.96
CA ARG A 32 -22.75 0.80 2.44
C ARG A 32 -23.22 -0.51 3.06
N SER A 33 -22.31 -1.34 3.52
CA SER A 33 -22.64 -2.58 4.28
C SER A 33 -22.86 -2.33 5.78
N GLY A 34 -22.74 -1.09 6.25
CA GLY A 34 -22.94 -0.70 7.64
C GLY A 34 -21.70 -0.88 8.51
N VAL A 35 -20.53 -1.07 7.91
CA VAL A 35 -19.25 -1.22 8.63
C VAL A 35 -18.38 0.01 8.40
N LEU A 36 -18.07 0.75 9.46
CA LEU A 36 -17.10 1.84 9.45
C LEU A 36 -15.69 1.26 9.61
N ASN A 37 -14.84 1.46 8.60
CA ASN A 37 -13.48 0.93 8.63
C ASN A 37 -12.44 2.07 8.76
N LEU A 38 -12.19 2.54 9.98
CA LEU A 38 -11.12 3.51 10.25
C LEU A 38 -9.70 2.89 10.18
N GLY A 39 -9.59 1.61 9.86
CA GLY A 39 -8.32 0.90 9.72
C GLY A 39 -7.78 0.85 8.29
N VAL A 40 -8.42 1.52 7.32
CA VAL A 40 -8.03 1.46 5.90
C VAL A 40 -6.59 1.93 5.69
N GLU A 41 -6.16 2.98 6.38
CA GLU A 41 -4.78 3.47 6.33
C GLU A 41 -3.77 2.41 6.82
N GLY A 42 -4.11 1.70 7.91
CA GLY A 42 -3.30 0.59 8.41
C GLY A 42 -3.21 -0.56 7.41
N MET A 43 -4.32 -0.92 6.77
CA MET A 43 -4.34 -1.96 5.73
C MET A 43 -3.49 -1.57 4.52
N MET A 44 -3.53 -0.30 4.10
CA MET A 44 -2.68 0.23 3.03
C MET A 44 -1.20 0.17 3.39
N LEU A 45 -0.83 0.56 4.61
CA LEU A 45 0.55 0.51 5.09
C LEU A 45 1.08 -0.93 5.12
N VAL A 46 0.32 -1.88 5.64
CA VAL A 46 0.72 -3.30 5.65
C VAL A 46 0.88 -3.81 4.23
N GLY A 47 -0.07 -3.51 3.34
CA GLY A 47 0.03 -3.87 1.93
C GLY A 47 1.29 -3.31 1.26
N ALA A 48 1.60 -2.03 1.48
CA ALA A 48 2.78 -1.37 0.93
C ALA A 48 4.09 -2.01 1.44
N VAL A 49 4.19 -2.24 2.75
CA VAL A 49 5.39 -2.86 3.37
C VAL A 49 5.59 -4.28 2.87
N MET A 50 4.54 -5.09 2.81
CA MET A 50 4.62 -6.48 2.33
C MET A 50 4.92 -6.57 0.83
N GLY A 51 4.36 -5.66 0.03
CA GLY A 51 4.70 -5.55 -1.38
C GLY A 51 6.18 -5.18 -1.60
N PHE A 52 6.68 -4.21 -0.84
CA PHE A 52 8.08 -3.82 -0.89
C PHE A 52 9.02 -4.96 -0.42
N TRP A 53 8.67 -5.64 0.66
CA TRP A 53 9.39 -6.82 1.14
C TRP A 53 9.46 -7.92 0.07
N ALA A 54 8.36 -8.16 -0.65
CA ALA A 54 8.32 -9.15 -1.73
C ALA A 54 9.27 -8.78 -2.88
N VAL A 55 9.34 -7.51 -3.28
CA VAL A 55 10.28 -7.03 -4.31
C VAL A 55 11.73 -7.29 -3.90
N GLN A 56 12.07 -7.12 -2.63
CA GLN A 56 13.44 -7.36 -2.14
C GLN A 56 13.81 -8.84 -2.06
N ARG A 57 12.83 -9.73 -1.82
CA ARG A 57 13.09 -11.16 -1.63
C ARG A 57 12.94 -11.99 -2.90
N VAL A 58 12.13 -11.55 -3.83
CA VAL A 58 11.85 -12.28 -5.07
C VAL A 58 12.85 -11.88 -6.14
N HIS A 59 13.74 -12.79 -6.49
CA HIS A 59 14.73 -12.63 -7.56
C HIS A 59 14.36 -13.56 -8.72
N VAL A 60 13.39 -13.14 -9.54
CA VAL A 60 12.96 -13.87 -10.74
C VAL A 60 13.38 -13.09 -11.97
N GLY A 61 13.78 -13.74 -13.03
CA GLY A 61 14.43 -13.15 -14.19
C GLY A 61 13.66 -12.08 -15.00
N SER A 62 12.40 -11.78 -14.65
CA SER A 62 11.58 -10.75 -15.31
C SER A 62 11.07 -9.71 -14.31
N SER A 63 11.35 -8.43 -14.57
CA SER A 63 10.88 -7.31 -13.75
C SER A 63 9.36 -7.23 -13.65
N ALA A 64 8.65 -7.57 -14.73
CA ALA A 64 7.19 -7.59 -14.75
C ALA A 64 6.63 -8.67 -13.81
N LEU A 65 7.29 -9.84 -13.75
CA LEU A 65 6.88 -10.92 -12.86
C LEU A 65 7.13 -10.56 -11.39
N ILE A 66 8.25 -9.90 -11.07
CA ILE A 66 8.53 -9.42 -9.71
C ILE A 66 7.44 -8.43 -9.25
N LEU A 67 7.06 -7.48 -10.10
CA LEU A 67 5.99 -6.51 -9.79
C LEU A 67 4.63 -7.20 -9.62
N ALA A 68 4.30 -8.18 -10.45
CA ALA A 68 3.05 -8.93 -10.33
C ALA A 68 2.99 -9.71 -9.00
N ILE A 69 4.08 -10.36 -8.61
CA ILE A 69 4.18 -11.07 -7.33
C ILE A 69 4.07 -10.08 -6.16
N ALA A 70 4.76 -8.93 -6.23
CA ALA A 70 4.68 -7.91 -5.20
C ALA A 70 3.26 -7.38 -5.01
N LEU A 71 2.54 -7.13 -6.11
CA LEU A 71 1.13 -6.70 -6.06
C LEU A 71 0.23 -7.79 -5.45
N LEU A 72 0.45 -9.06 -5.79
CA LEU A 72 -0.29 -10.17 -5.20
C LEU A 72 -0.03 -10.29 -3.69
N VAL A 73 1.22 -10.19 -3.27
CA VAL A 73 1.59 -10.26 -1.85
C VAL A 73 0.98 -9.07 -1.09
N ALA A 74 1.04 -7.86 -1.65
CA ALA A 74 0.41 -6.68 -1.07
C ALA A 74 -1.11 -6.84 -0.93
N ALA A 75 -1.78 -7.36 -1.96
CA ALA A 75 -3.21 -7.61 -1.96
C ALA A 75 -3.61 -8.66 -0.91
N VAL A 76 -2.87 -9.77 -0.83
CA VAL A 76 -3.13 -10.82 0.17
C VAL A 76 -2.92 -10.29 1.60
N ALA A 77 -1.88 -9.49 1.82
CA ALA A 77 -1.64 -8.88 3.13
C ALA A 77 -2.76 -7.91 3.53
N GLY A 78 -3.22 -7.06 2.62
CA GLY A 78 -4.36 -6.18 2.84
C GLY A 78 -5.66 -6.95 3.11
N LEU A 79 -5.92 -8.02 2.35
CA LEU A 79 -7.07 -8.91 2.57
C LEU A 79 -7.01 -9.59 3.94
N ALA A 80 -5.85 -10.06 4.38
CA ALA A 80 -5.69 -10.67 5.70
C ALA A 80 -6.02 -9.68 6.82
N MET A 81 -5.53 -8.43 6.72
CA MET A 81 -5.85 -7.37 7.67
C MET A 81 -7.34 -7.03 7.68
N SER A 82 -7.96 -6.93 6.50
CA SER A 82 -9.39 -6.71 6.36
C SER A 82 -10.21 -7.86 6.96
N ALA A 83 -9.79 -9.10 6.76
CA ALA A 83 -10.45 -10.27 7.36
C ALA A 83 -10.37 -10.26 8.89
N ILE A 84 -9.23 -9.87 9.46
CA ILE A 84 -9.07 -9.69 10.91
C ILE A 84 -10.04 -8.62 11.43
N HIS A 85 -10.11 -7.46 10.76
CA HIS A 85 -11.04 -6.39 11.13
C HIS A 85 -12.49 -6.86 11.07
N ALA A 86 -12.88 -7.50 9.97
CA ALA A 86 -14.22 -8.05 9.80
C ALA A 86 -14.57 -9.09 10.88
N PHE A 87 -13.65 -9.96 11.21
CA PHE A 87 -13.83 -10.95 12.28
C PHE A 87 -14.06 -10.27 13.64
N LEU A 88 -13.26 -9.26 13.99
CA LEU A 88 -13.41 -8.52 15.24
C LEU A 88 -14.75 -7.80 15.31
N VAL A 89 -15.17 -7.14 14.24
CA VAL A 89 -16.39 -6.33 14.20
C VAL A 89 -17.64 -7.19 14.10
N ILE A 90 -17.65 -8.20 13.24
CA ILE A 90 -18.85 -9.00 12.95
C ILE A 90 -19.02 -10.12 13.99
N THR A 91 -17.94 -10.86 14.26
CA THR A 91 -18.02 -12.05 15.12
C THR A 91 -17.94 -11.68 16.59
N LEU A 92 -16.95 -10.88 16.97
CA LEU A 92 -16.75 -10.47 18.36
C LEU A 92 -17.56 -9.23 18.75
N ARG A 93 -18.26 -8.61 17.79
CA ARG A 93 -19.06 -7.39 18.01
C ARG A 93 -18.25 -6.27 18.68
N ALA A 94 -16.95 -6.20 18.41
CA ALA A 94 -16.09 -5.15 18.91
C ALA A 94 -16.46 -3.80 18.29
N SER A 95 -16.09 -2.71 18.97
CA SER A 95 -16.27 -1.37 18.42
C SER A 95 -15.47 -1.22 17.12
N GLN A 96 -16.15 -0.85 16.04
CA GLN A 96 -15.58 -0.65 14.71
C GLN A 96 -14.46 0.40 14.73
N ILE A 97 -14.69 1.50 15.46
CA ILE A 97 -13.74 2.61 15.62
C ILE A 97 -12.47 2.13 16.32
N VAL A 98 -12.62 1.47 17.45
CA VAL A 98 -11.47 1.00 18.25
C VAL A 98 -10.66 -0.06 17.49
N SER A 99 -11.35 -1.00 16.83
CA SER A 99 -10.70 -2.03 16.01
C SER A 99 -9.92 -1.42 14.83
N GLY A 100 -10.52 -0.44 14.13
CA GLY A 100 -9.86 0.25 13.02
C GLY A 100 -8.61 1.02 13.46
N LEU A 101 -8.72 1.81 14.54
CA LEU A 101 -7.58 2.55 15.12
C LEU A 101 -6.48 1.62 15.60
N ALA A 102 -6.82 0.50 16.24
CA ALA A 102 -5.82 -0.48 16.68
C ALA A 102 -5.04 -1.06 15.49
N LEU A 103 -5.70 -1.35 14.37
CA LEU A 103 -5.04 -1.80 13.14
C LEU A 103 -4.12 -0.74 12.56
N THR A 104 -4.53 0.52 12.54
CA THR A 104 -3.69 1.63 12.05
C THR A 104 -2.45 1.81 12.91
N ILE A 105 -2.57 1.75 14.23
CA ILE A 105 -1.42 1.82 15.15
C ILE A 105 -0.50 0.60 14.97
N PHE A 106 -1.07 -0.60 14.84
CA PHE A 106 -0.29 -1.82 14.61
C PHE A 106 0.50 -1.77 13.29
N ALA A 107 -0.12 -1.25 12.23
CA ALA A 107 0.51 -1.12 10.92
C ALA A 107 1.51 0.04 10.85
N GLY A 108 1.29 1.09 11.62
CA GLY A 108 2.03 2.36 11.55
C GLY A 108 3.43 2.34 12.17
N ALA A 109 3.88 3.52 12.60
CA ALA A 109 5.26 3.77 13.04
C ALA A 109 5.73 2.95 14.25
N VAL A 110 4.83 2.47 15.09
CA VAL A 110 5.15 1.68 16.28
C VAL A 110 5.03 0.17 16.02
N GLY A 111 4.37 -0.22 14.91
CA GLY A 111 4.07 -1.61 14.59
C GLY A 111 4.91 -2.18 13.46
N LEU A 112 4.22 -2.91 12.57
CA LEU A 112 4.83 -3.72 11.52
C LEU A 112 5.73 -2.94 10.57
N SER A 113 5.33 -1.73 10.17
CA SER A 113 6.11 -0.90 9.23
C SER A 113 7.43 -0.44 9.83
N SER A 114 7.47 -0.15 11.14
CA SER A 114 8.71 0.22 11.84
C SER A 114 9.63 -0.98 12.04
N TYR A 115 9.07 -2.13 12.42
CA TYR A 115 9.83 -3.35 12.61
C TYR A 115 10.48 -3.83 11.30
N LEU A 116 9.69 -3.95 10.25
CA LEU A 116 10.18 -4.37 8.93
C LEU A 116 11.03 -3.30 8.25
N GLY A 117 10.78 -2.01 8.51
CA GLY A 117 11.55 -0.90 7.96
C GLY A 117 13.00 -0.87 8.44
N ASN A 118 13.29 -1.39 9.62
CA ASN A 118 14.67 -1.54 10.12
C ASN A 118 15.42 -2.69 9.43
N ASP A 119 14.71 -3.76 9.05
CA ASP A 119 15.28 -4.90 8.32
C ASP A 119 15.30 -4.67 6.79
N LEU A 120 14.39 -3.81 6.29
CA LEU A 120 14.34 -3.42 4.90
C LEU A 120 15.34 -2.29 4.67
N ASN A 121 16.48 -2.61 4.08
CA ASN A 121 17.48 -1.62 3.70
C ASN A 121 16.91 -0.72 2.58
N LEU A 122 16.31 0.41 2.97
CA LEU A 122 15.71 1.40 2.06
C LEU A 122 16.75 2.05 1.12
N ALA A 123 18.03 1.90 1.39
CA ALA A 123 19.13 2.37 0.54
C ALA A 123 19.30 1.51 -0.73
N ASP A 124 19.02 0.22 -0.64
CA ASP A 124 18.98 -0.70 -1.78
C ASP A 124 17.58 -0.68 -2.38
N GLN A 125 17.41 0.00 -3.51
CA GLN A 125 16.09 0.24 -4.13
C GLN A 125 15.81 -0.71 -5.32
N PRO A 126 15.67 -2.03 -5.13
CA PRO A 126 15.34 -2.94 -6.22
C PRO A 126 13.96 -2.64 -6.83
N ALA A 127 13.04 -2.10 -6.03
CA ALA A 127 11.73 -1.66 -6.50
C ALA A 127 11.84 -0.55 -7.56
N ARG A 128 12.80 0.36 -7.43
CA ARG A 128 13.03 1.42 -8.42
C ARG A 128 13.51 0.85 -9.75
N HIS A 129 14.43 -0.11 -9.73
CA HIS A 129 14.92 -0.76 -10.93
C HIS A 129 13.83 -1.59 -11.61
N ALA A 130 13.02 -2.31 -10.86
CA ALA A 130 11.89 -3.07 -11.40
C ALA A 130 10.85 -2.14 -12.05
N PHE A 131 10.54 -1.01 -11.41
CA PHE A 131 9.61 -0.02 -11.94
C PHE A 131 10.13 0.62 -13.24
N HIS A 132 11.41 1.03 -13.28
CA HIS A 132 12.03 1.59 -14.48
C HIS A 132 12.14 0.60 -15.64
N ALA A 133 12.23 -0.70 -15.35
CA ALA A 133 12.28 -1.72 -16.40
C ALA A 133 10.91 -1.98 -17.06
N VAL A 134 9.81 -1.68 -16.37
CA VAL A 134 8.44 -1.85 -16.88
C VAL A 134 7.92 -0.56 -17.52
N PHE A 135 8.25 0.58 -16.94
CA PHE A 135 7.83 1.89 -17.44
C PHE A 135 8.98 2.61 -18.17
N PRO A 136 8.77 3.09 -19.39
CA PRO A 136 9.84 3.77 -20.15
C PRO A 136 10.33 5.01 -19.41
N ALA A 137 11.62 5.29 -19.57
CA ALA A 137 12.33 6.40 -18.91
C ALA A 137 11.66 7.78 -19.09
N SER A 138 10.84 7.96 -20.11
CA SER A 138 10.07 9.17 -20.35
C SER A 138 9.05 9.49 -19.26
N VAL A 139 8.53 8.48 -18.55
CA VAL A 139 7.60 8.64 -17.42
C VAL A 139 8.35 8.91 -16.12
N CYS A 140 9.60 8.45 -16.02
CA CYS A 140 10.43 8.56 -14.81
C CYS A 140 11.40 9.76 -14.83
N ALA A 141 11.55 10.45 -15.97
CA ALA A 141 12.54 11.51 -16.16
C ALA A 141 12.19 12.86 -15.51
N TYR A 142 11.06 12.97 -14.83
CA TYR A 142 10.69 14.18 -14.09
C TYR A 142 11.17 14.11 -12.64
N ARG A 143 12.46 14.35 -12.46
CA ARG A 143 13.05 14.70 -11.17
C ARG A 143 13.55 16.14 -11.19
#